data_255ed52b9315e95aebda8886c12bdd47
#
_entry.id   255ed52b9315e95aebda8886c12bdd47
#
_cell.length_a   1.000
_cell.length_b   1.000
_cell.length_c   1.000
_cell.angle_alpha   90.00
_cell.angle_beta   90.00
_cell.angle_gamma   90.00
#
_symmetry.space_group_name_H-M   'P 1'
#
loop_
_entity.id
_entity.type
_entity.pdbx_description
1 polymer ?
#
loop_
_entity_poly.entity_id
_entity_poly.type
_entity_poly.pdbx_seq_one_letter_code
_entity_poly.pdbx_strand_id
1 'polypeptide(L)'
;MLGRYRDARISATEGRQLALDLGQPFWADWMRGTLAYLAAVGGDEQECREYAGQVRATEESVAAAPWAEAALILLDLGAGRVVDALVRIEAAVAGPARHHPNITRMAPDQVEAAVRLGRPDSAAAALARFSRWAPLVGQPWAAALQARCQALTAPNDEAERHYRRALALHEQDTRPFDRARTQLVYGEFLRRAKRKREARIQLHAALRAFESLGARPWAARARAELTATGAAVPRAAAPDILAALTPQELQITRLAARGMQNRDIAAHLFLSPRTVAYHLYKAYPKLGISSRAELPALLPA
;
A
#
# COMPACT_ATOMS: atom_id res chain seq x y z
N MET A 1 4.26 -8.10 4.13
CA MET A 1 4.77 -6.87 3.50
C MET A 1 5.43 -6.01 4.58
N LEU A 2 6.74 -5.95 4.59
CA LEU A 2 7.56 -5.39 5.66
C LEU A 2 7.91 -3.90 5.47
N GLY A 3 7.15 -3.17 4.67
CA GLY A 3 7.38 -1.74 4.39
C GLY A 3 8.45 -1.43 3.35
N ARG A 4 9.18 -2.43 2.84
CA ARG A 4 10.19 -2.27 1.78
C ARG A 4 9.55 -2.33 0.39
N TYR A 5 8.60 -1.44 0.13
CA TYR A 5 7.74 -1.51 -1.06
C TYR A 5 8.49 -1.27 -2.36
N ARG A 6 9.54 -0.43 -2.33
CA ARG A 6 10.40 -0.20 -3.49
C ARG A 6 11.15 -1.47 -3.89
N ASP A 7 11.78 -2.13 -2.91
CA ASP A 7 12.51 -3.38 -3.17
C ASP A 7 11.55 -4.48 -3.61
N ALA A 8 10.38 -4.57 -2.98
CA ALA A 8 9.35 -5.53 -3.35
C ALA A 8 8.85 -5.30 -4.80
N ARG A 9 8.72 -4.04 -5.25
CA ARG A 9 8.35 -3.72 -6.64
C ARG A 9 9.44 -4.18 -7.62
N ILE A 10 10.70 -3.90 -7.33
CA ILE A 10 11.83 -4.33 -8.16
C ILE A 10 11.83 -5.85 -8.29
N SER A 11 11.85 -6.55 -7.15
CA SER A 11 11.87 -8.02 -7.12
C SER A 11 10.66 -8.66 -7.81
N ALA A 12 9.45 -8.07 -7.64
CA ALA A 12 8.25 -8.58 -8.29
C ALA A 12 8.26 -8.36 -9.80
N THR A 13 8.83 -7.24 -10.27
CA THR A 13 8.98 -6.95 -11.70
C THR A 13 9.98 -7.92 -12.36
N GLU A 14 11.14 -8.11 -11.73
CA GLU A 14 12.16 -9.04 -12.20
C GLU A 14 11.65 -10.49 -12.15
N GLY A 15 11.04 -10.89 -11.02
CA GLY A 15 10.48 -12.23 -10.86
C GLY A 15 9.36 -12.53 -11.87
N ARG A 16 8.52 -11.54 -12.20
CA ARG A 16 7.50 -11.68 -13.24
C ARG A 16 8.14 -11.92 -14.61
N GLN A 17 9.17 -11.15 -14.96
CA GLN A 17 9.85 -11.33 -16.24
C GLN A 17 10.49 -12.72 -16.34
N LEU A 18 11.23 -13.12 -15.31
CA LEU A 18 11.86 -14.43 -15.25
C LEU A 18 10.82 -15.57 -15.35
N ALA A 19 9.69 -15.44 -14.67
CA ALA A 19 8.60 -16.42 -14.75
C ALA A 19 8.02 -16.55 -16.16
N LEU A 20 7.87 -15.41 -16.87
CA LEU A 20 7.43 -15.41 -18.27
C LEU A 20 8.46 -16.07 -19.20
N ASP A 21 9.73 -15.74 -19.03
CA ASP A 21 10.82 -16.29 -19.84
C ASP A 21 10.98 -17.81 -19.67
N LEU A 22 10.65 -18.30 -18.45
CA LEU A 22 10.69 -19.74 -18.11
C LEU A 22 9.37 -20.47 -18.35
N GLY A 23 8.35 -19.82 -18.90
CA GLY A 23 7.05 -20.42 -19.14
C GLY A 23 6.31 -20.84 -17.86
N GLN A 24 6.47 -20.08 -16.75
CA GLN A 24 5.88 -20.35 -15.44
C GLN A 24 4.71 -19.39 -15.14
N PRO A 25 3.50 -19.61 -15.71
CA PRO A 25 2.38 -18.66 -15.62
C PRO A 25 1.91 -18.44 -14.18
N PHE A 26 1.91 -19.47 -13.34
CA PHE A 26 1.55 -19.37 -11.92
C PHE A 26 2.38 -18.31 -11.18
N TRP A 27 3.70 -18.35 -11.32
CA TRP A 27 4.59 -17.38 -10.67
C TRP A 27 4.47 -15.98 -11.28
N ALA A 28 4.25 -15.88 -12.60
CA ALA A 28 3.99 -14.61 -13.25
C ALA A 28 2.72 -13.94 -12.69
N ASP A 29 1.64 -14.70 -12.51
CA ASP A 29 0.38 -14.21 -11.94
C ASP A 29 0.51 -13.85 -10.46
N TRP A 30 1.28 -14.61 -9.69
CA TRP A 30 1.61 -14.26 -8.30
C TRP A 30 2.33 -12.92 -8.19
N MET A 31 3.31 -12.67 -9.09
CA MET A 31 4.02 -11.39 -9.15
C MET A 31 3.12 -10.25 -9.62
N ARG A 32 2.19 -10.49 -10.57
CA ARG A 32 1.17 -9.52 -10.99
C ARG A 32 0.27 -9.11 -9.81
N GLY A 33 -0.22 -10.08 -9.03
CA GLY A 33 -0.98 -9.79 -7.81
C GLY A 33 -0.20 -8.95 -6.79
N THR A 34 1.09 -9.22 -6.65
CA THR A 34 1.98 -8.41 -5.79
C THR A 34 2.15 -6.99 -6.32
N LEU A 35 2.36 -6.81 -7.63
CA LEU A 35 2.49 -5.49 -8.26
C LEU A 35 1.17 -4.71 -8.18
N ALA A 36 0.02 -5.35 -8.40
CA ALA A 36 -1.30 -4.77 -8.19
C ALA A 36 -1.48 -4.25 -6.76
N TYR A 37 -1.07 -5.05 -5.75
CA TYR A 37 -1.16 -4.63 -4.35
C TYR A 37 -0.27 -3.41 -4.05
N LEU A 38 0.95 -3.37 -4.58
CA LEU A 38 1.85 -2.23 -4.40
C LEU A 38 1.33 -0.97 -5.09
N ALA A 39 0.71 -1.10 -6.27
CA ALA A 39 0.04 -0.02 -6.97
C ALA A 39 -1.18 0.50 -6.17
N ALA A 40 -1.98 -0.40 -5.59
CA ALA A 40 -3.10 -0.06 -4.72
C ALA A 40 -2.68 0.74 -3.48
N VAL A 41 -1.61 0.33 -2.80
CA VAL A 41 -1.03 1.08 -1.68
C VAL A 41 -0.63 2.48 -2.10
N GLY A 42 0.04 2.61 -3.25
CA GLY A 42 0.47 3.90 -3.81
C GLY A 42 -0.67 4.76 -4.36
N GLY A 43 -1.85 4.16 -4.61
CA GLY A 43 -3.00 4.82 -5.24
C GLY A 43 -2.82 5.00 -6.75
N ASP A 44 -2.06 4.13 -7.39
CA ASP A 44 -1.99 4.05 -8.84
C ASP A 44 -3.10 3.12 -9.34
N GLU A 45 -4.24 3.74 -9.67
CA GLU A 45 -5.44 3.01 -10.06
C GLU A 45 -5.27 2.28 -11.39
N GLN A 46 -4.65 2.93 -12.37
CA GLN A 46 -4.44 2.35 -13.69
C GLN A 46 -3.55 1.11 -13.59
N GLU A 47 -2.39 1.25 -12.98
CA GLU A 47 -1.43 0.15 -12.82
C GLU A 47 -2.04 -1.01 -12.00
N CYS A 48 -2.77 -0.69 -10.92
CA CYS A 48 -3.44 -1.70 -10.10
C CYS A 48 -4.45 -2.52 -10.91
N ARG A 49 -5.34 -1.85 -11.66
CA ARG A 49 -6.36 -2.52 -12.48
C ARG A 49 -5.75 -3.31 -13.64
N GLU A 50 -4.68 -2.79 -14.23
CA GLU A 50 -3.97 -3.47 -15.30
C GLU A 50 -3.37 -4.79 -14.82
N TYR A 51 -2.59 -4.78 -13.74
CA TYR A 51 -2.01 -6.01 -13.19
C TYR A 51 -3.07 -6.97 -12.65
N ALA A 52 -4.09 -6.48 -11.96
CA ALA A 52 -5.17 -7.33 -11.46
C ALA A 52 -5.96 -8.00 -12.60
N GLY A 53 -6.23 -7.26 -13.69
CA GLY A 53 -6.92 -7.80 -14.86
C GLY A 53 -6.10 -8.81 -15.68
N GLN A 54 -4.78 -8.77 -15.56
CA GLN A 54 -3.88 -9.74 -16.20
C GLN A 54 -3.76 -11.07 -15.44
N VAL A 55 -4.18 -11.12 -14.17
CA VAL A 55 -4.21 -12.38 -13.41
C VAL A 55 -5.31 -13.27 -13.98
N ARG A 56 -4.91 -14.40 -14.56
CA ARG A 56 -5.83 -15.30 -15.26
C ARG A 56 -6.67 -16.10 -14.27
N ALA A 57 -7.96 -16.21 -14.53
CA ALA A 57 -8.87 -17.10 -13.84
C ALA A 57 -8.75 -18.54 -14.39
N THR A 58 -7.55 -19.12 -14.33
CA THR A 58 -7.30 -20.53 -14.69
C THR A 58 -7.18 -21.36 -13.43
N GLU A 59 -7.31 -22.68 -13.54
CA GLU A 59 -7.10 -23.59 -12.40
C GLU A 59 -5.70 -23.40 -11.77
N GLU A 60 -4.70 -23.08 -12.57
CA GLU A 60 -3.33 -22.81 -12.14
C GLU A 60 -3.19 -21.47 -11.39
N SER A 61 -4.09 -20.53 -11.63
CA SER A 61 -4.06 -19.16 -11.05
C SER A 61 -5.00 -18.97 -9.85
N VAL A 62 -5.68 -20.03 -9.38
CA VAL A 62 -6.64 -19.96 -8.24
C VAL A 62 -6.02 -19.32 -6.99
N ALA A 63 -4.70 -19.49 -6.77
CA ALA A 63 -4.01 -18.88 -5.64
C ALA A 63 -3.65 -17.41 -5.85
N ALA A 64 -3.49 -16.95 -7.09
CA ALA A 64 -3.14 -15.56 -7.42
C ALA A 64 -4.37 -14.63 -7.49
N ALA A 65 -5.52 -15.15 -7.95
CA ALA A 65 -6.76 -14.38 -8.06
C ALA A 65 -7.20 -13.71 -6.75
N PRO A 66 -7.19 -14.37 -5.57
CA PRO A 66 -7.48 -13.72 -4.30
C PRO A 66 -6.50 -12.59 -3.94
N TRP A 67 -5.28 -12.63 -4.45
CA TRP A 67 -4.28 -11.60 -4.23
C TRP A 67 -4.57 -10.35 -5.07
N ALA A 68 -4.98 -10.54 -6.32
CA ALA A 68 -5.45 -9.46 -7.19
C ALA A 68 -6.73 -8.80 -6.63
N GLU A 69 -7.69 -9.60 -6.14
CA GLU A 69 -8.88 -9.08 -5.46
C GLU A 69 -8.53 -8.25 -4.22
N ALA A 70 -7.59 -8.71 -3.38
CA ALA A 70 -7.12 -7.94 -2.24
C ALA A 70 -6.53 -6.57 -2.64
N ALA A 71 -5.85 -6.52 -3.79
CA ALA A 71 -5.33 -5.27 -4.32
C ALA A 71 -6.45 -4.30 -4.74
N LEU A 72 -7.46 -4.78 -5.45
CA LEU A 72 -8.60 -3.96 -5.87
C LEU A 72 -9.42 -3.46 -4.68
N ILE A 73 -9.63 -4.30 -3.67
CA ILE A 73 -10.30 -3.92 -2.42
C ILE A 73 -9.53 -2.81 -1.71
N LEU A 74 -8.20 -2.97 -1.60
CA LEU A 74 -7.34 -1.98 -0.94
C LEU A 74 -7.33 -0.65 -1.71
N LEU A 75 -7.34 -0.71 -3.04
CA LEU A 75 -7.46 0.46 -3.91
C LEU A 75 -8.76 1.20 -3.65
N ASP A 76 -9.89 0.50 -3.64
CA ASP A 76 -11.21 1.08 -3.43
C ASP A 76 -11.34 1.69 -2.03
N LEU A 77 -10.83 1.03 -0.99
CA LEU A 77 -10.78 1.58 0.38
C LEU A 77 -9.92 2.85 0.47
N GLY A 78 -8.75 2.83 -0.16
CA GLY A 78 -7.83 3.97 -0.20
C GLY A 78 -8.44 5.16 -0.94
N ALA A 79 -9.16 4.92 -2.03
CA ALA A 79 -9.87 5.93 -2.81
C ALA A 79 -11.20 6.40 -2.18
N GLY A 80 -11.60 5.82 -1.04
CA GLY A 80 -12.86 6.14 -0.38
C GLY A 80 -14.10 5.49 -0.99
N ARG A 81 -13.95 4.61 -1.96
CA ARG A 81 -15.05 3.83 -2.59
C ARG A 81 -15.45 2.64 -1.70
N VAL A 82 -15.96 2.95 -0.50
CA VAL A 82 -16.20 1.96 0.56
C VAL A 82 -17.28 0.96 0.17
N VAL A 83 -18.30 1.40 -0.58
CA VAL A 83 -19.37 0.52 -1.09
C VAL A 83 -18.80 -0.52 -2.04
N ASP A 84 -17.99 -0.08 -3.00
CA ASP A 84 -17.39 -0.97 -4.01
C ASP A 84 -16.46 -2.00 -3.34
N ALA A 85 -15.66 -1.54 -2.36
CA ALA A 85 -14.81 -2.42 -1.57
C ALA A 85 -15.64 -3.49 -0.82
N LEU A 86 -16.73 -3.11 -0.16
CA LEU A 86 -17.56 -4.06 0.59
C LEU A 86 -18.23 -5.08 -0.35
N VAL A 87 -18.82 -4.62 -1.46
CA VAL A 87 -19.45 -5.49 -2.47
C VAL A 87 -18.44 -6.50 -3.01
N ARG A 88 -17.23 -6.05 -3.33
CA ARG A 88 -16.15 -6.91 -3.83
C ARG A 88 -15.73 -7.96 -2.79
N ILE A 89 -15.58 -7.56 -1.52
CA ILE A 89 -15.22 -8.51 -0.45
C ILE A 89 -16.33 -9.54 -0.23
N GLU A 90 -17.58 -9.12 -0.20
CA GLU A 90 -18.72 -10.02 -0.01
C GLU A 90 -18.84 -11.04 -1.15
N ALA A 91 -18.62 -10.59 -2.38
CA ALA A 91 -18.55 -11.49 -3.55
C ALA A 91 -17.39 -12.51 -3.44
N ALA A 92 -16.21 -12.07 -3.03
CA ALA A 92 -15.05 -12.95 -2.83
C ALA A 92 -15.30 -13.98 -1.71
N VAL A 93 -15.93 -13.58 -0.62
CA VAL A 93 -16.29 -14.45 0.51
C VAL A 93 -17.38 -15.47 0.14
N ALA A 94 -18.29 -15.14 -0.74
CA ALA A 94 -19.32 -16.04 -1.25
C ALA A 94 -18.83 -16.93 -2.40
N GLY A 95 -17.74 -16.55 -3.06
CA GLY A 95 -17.22 -17.16 -4.25
C GLY A 95 -16.50 -18.51 -4.04
N PRO A 96 -16.02 -19.14 -5.12
CA PRO A 96 -15.35 -20.44 -5.06
C PRO A 96 -14.07 -20.43 -4.23
N ALA A 97 -13.36 -19.32 -4.19
CA ALA A 97 -12.12 -19.14 -3.41
C ALA A 97 -12.36 -18.81 -1.93
N ARG A 98 -13.59 -18.88 -1.40
CA ARG A 98 -13.95 -18.48 -0.03
C ARG A 98 -13.11 -19.11 1.09
N HIS A 99 -12.53 -20.27 0.85
CA HIS A 99 -11.67 -20.98 1.81
C HIS A 99 -10.18 -20.64 1.66
N HIS A 100 -9.82 -19.84 0.66
CA HIS A 100 -8.44 -19.44 0.45
C HIS A 100 -7.96 -18.51 1.58
N PRO A 101 -6.74 -18.70 2.14
CA PRO A 101 -6.23 -17.90 3.25
C PRO A 101 -6.25 -16.39 2.97
N ASN A 102 -6.00 -15.96 1.73
CA ASN A 102 -6.02 -14.55 1.34
C ASN A 102 -7.44 -13.95 1.47
N ILE A 103 -8.51 -14.71 1.25
CA ILE A 103 -9.89 -14.25 1.46
C ILE A 103 -10.13 -13.98 2.96
N THR A 104 -9.65 -14.85 3.84
CA THR A 104 -9.74 -14.62 5.29
C THR A 104 -8.95 -13.39 5.71
N ARG A 105 -7.79 -13.14 5.09
CA ARG A 105 -6.97 -11.93 5.35
C ARG A 105 -7.63 -10.62 4.95
N MET A 106 -8.66 -10.65 4.10
CA MET A 106 -9.46 -9.46 3.74
C MET A 106 -10.50 -9.11 4.82
N ALA A 107 -10.73 -9.98 5.81
CA ALA A 107 -11.73 -9.72 6.85
C ALA A 107 -11.54 -8.40 7.62
N PRO A 108 -10.32 -7.94 7.96
CA PRO A 108 -10.12 -6.62 8.55
C PRO A 108 -10.55 -5.45 7.64
N ASP A 109 -10.42 -5.62 6.32
CA ASP A 109 -10.88 -4.63 5.33
C ASP A 109 -12.42 -4.65 5.25
N GLN A 110 -13.03 -5.84 5.33
CA GLN A 110 -14.49 -5.98 5.41
C GLN A 110 -15.05 -5.33 6.67
N VAL A 111 -14.43 -5.57 7.84
CA VAL A 111 -14.87 -4.94 9.09
C VAL A 111 -14.79 -3.41 8.97
N GLU A 112 -13.69 -2.85 8.47
CA GLU A 112 -13.54 -1.41 8.30
C GLU A 112 -14.61 -0.85 7.34
N ALA A 113 -14.82 -1.49 6.19
CA ALA A 113 -15.82 -1.07 5.21
C ALA A 113 -17.24 -1.15 5.78
N ALA A 114 -17.60 -2.28 6.40
CA ALA A 114 -18.93 -2.51 6.96
C ALA A 114 -19.26 -1.53 8.09
N VAL A 115 -18.32 -1.26 9.00
CA VAL A 115 -18.50 -0.26 10.08
C VAL A 115 -18.70 1.13 9.49
N ARG A 116 -17.93 1.52 8.49
CA ARG A 116 -18.08 2.84 7.83
C ARG A 116 -19.42 3.00 7.11
N LEU A 117 -20.04 1.92 6.68
CA LEU A 117 -21.35 1.89 6.00
C LEU A 117 -22.53 1.59 6.94
N GLY A 118 -22.28 1.42 8.26
CA GLY A 118 -23.32 1.07 9.21
C GLY A 118 -23.94 -0.32 8.98
N ARG A 119 -23.10 -1.29 8.56
CA ARG A 119 -23.49 -2.69 8.31
C ARG A 119 -22.99 -3.62 9.45
N PRO A 120 -23.60 -3.60 10.65
CA PRO A 120 -23.08 -4.31 11.81
C PRO A 120 -23.02 -5.84 11.61
N ASP A 121 -23.98 -6.43 10.90
CA ASP A 121 -24.02 -7.87 10.67
C ASP A 121 -22.85 -8.34 9.80
N SER A 122 -22.53 -7.59 8.72
CA SER A 122 -21.38 -7.87 7.86
C SER A 122 -20.07 -7.72 8.63
N ALA A 123 -19.95 -6.70 9.49
CA ALA A 123 -18.78 -6.50 10.35
C ALA A 123 -18.62 -7.64 11.37
N ALA A 124 -19.69 -8.07 12.03
CA ALA A 124 -19.69 -9.16 13.00
C ALA A 124 -19.31 -10.50 12.35
N ALA A 125 -19.87 -10.81 11.20
CA ALA A 125 -19.56 -12.03 10.45
C ALA A 125 -18.08 -12.08 10.03
N ALA A 126 -17.52 -10.94 9.54
CA ALA A 126 -16.12 -10.84 9.17
C ALA A 126 -15.20 -10.98 10.39
N LEU A 127 -15.51 -10.30 11.51
CA LEU A 127 -14.76 -10.42 12.76
C LEU A 127 -14.78 -11.86 13.29
N ALA A 128 -15.93 -12.52 13.30
CA ALA A 128 -16.05 -13.90 13.75
C ALA A 128 -15.18 -14.86 12.92
N ARG A 129 -15.17 -14.68 11.59
CA ARG A 129 -14.33 -15.46 10.67
C ARG A 129 -12.85 -15.23 10.95
N PHE A 130 -12.43 -13.98 11.09
CA PHE A 130 -11.04 -13.63 11.36
C PHE A 130 -10.57 -14.08 12.74
N SER A 131 -11.44 -14.00 13.76
CA SER A 131 -11.14 -14.41 15.15
C SER A 131 -10.90 -15.91 15.29
N ARG A 132 -11.50 -16.74 14.43
CA ARG A 132 -11.19 -18.18 14.38
C ARG A 132 -9.85 -18.48 13.71
N TRP A 133 -9.45 -17.64 12.76
CA TRP A 133 -8.24 -17.85 11.96
C TRP A 133 -6.98 -17.23 12.57
N ALA A 134 -7.07 -16.04 13.16
CA ALA A 134 -5.92 -15.29 13.65
C ALA A 134 -5.07 -16.04 14.69
N PRO A 135 -5.65 -16.78 15.67
CA PRO A 135 -4.87 -17.57 16.60
C PRO A 135 -4.09 -18.72 15.94
N LEU A 136 -4.61 -19.30 14.85
CA LEU A 136 -3.95 -20.38 14.11
C LEU A 136 -2.70 -19.88 13.38
N VAL A 137 -2.66 -18.62 13.03
CA VAL A 137 -1.47 -17.98 12.42
C VAL A 137 -0.34 -17.82 13.44
N GLY A 138 -0.67 -17.58 14.70
CA GLY A 138 0.29 -17.45 15.80
C GLY A 138 1.27 -16.27 15.67
N GLN A 139 0.92 -15.27 14.86
CA GLN A 139 1.79 -14.12 14.57
C GLN A 139 1.22 -12.82 15.16
N PRO A 140 2.07 -11.93 15.72
CA PRO A 140 1.64 -10.67 16.33
C PRO A 140 0.77 -9.81 15.40
N TRP A 141 1.06 -9.78 14.09
CA TRP A 141 0.27 -8.99 13.13
C TRP A 141 -1.19 -9.46 13.02
N ALA A 142 -1.44 -10.77 13.08
CA ALA A 142 -2.81 -11.29 12.99
C ALA A 142 -3.59 -10.91 14.25
N ALA A 143 -2.97 -11.03 15.43
CA ALA A 143 -3.56 -10.59 16.68
C ALA A 143 -3.78 -9.07 16.73
N ALA A 144 -2.86 -8.27 16.16
CA ALA A 144 -3.02 -6.82 16.05
C ALA A 144 -4.21 -6.42 15.17
N LEU A 145 -4.36 -7.06 14.01
CA LEU A 145 -5.50 -6.84 13.12
C LEU A 145 -6.82 -7.30 13.75
N GLN A 146 -6.82 -8.41 14.47
CA GLN A 146 -7.99 -8.85 15.23
C GLN A 146 -8.40 -7.83 16.30
N ALA A 147 -7.44 -7.32 17.06
CA ALA A 147 -7.70 -6.28 18.06
C ALA A 147 -8.21 -4.97 17.41
N ARG A 148 -7.68 -4.59 16.23
CA ARG A 148 -8.23 -3.46 15.46
C ARG A 148 -9.69 -3.69 15.06
N CYS A 149 -10.02 -4.88 14.58
CA CYS A 149 -11.40 -5.23 14.22
C CYS A 149 -12.33 -5.19 15.44
N GLN A 150 -11.89 -5.71 16.58
CA GLN A 150 -12.61 -5.62 17.86
C GLN A 150 -12.84 -4.17 18.25
N ALA A 151 -11.83 -3.30 18.12
CA ALA A 151 -11.96 -1.88 18.41
C ALA A 151 -13.01 -1.17 17.53
N LEU A 152 -13.07 -1.53 16.25
CA LEU A 152 -14.00 -0.95 15.29
C LEU A 152 -15.46 -1.35 15.55
N THR A 153 -15.70 -2.52 16.15
CA THR A 153 -17.02 -3.09 16.37
C THR A 153 -17.49 -2.98 17.84
N ALA A 154 -16.59 -2.66 18.75
CA ALA A 154 -16.91 -2.54 20.18
C ALA A 154 -17.67 -1.26 20.50
N PRO A 155 -18.44 -1.22 21.62
CA PRO A 155 -18.92 0.01 22.22
C PRO A 155 -17.78 0.98 22.55
N ASN A 156 -18.07 2.27 22.56
CA ASN A 156 -17.05 3.33 22.70
C ASN A 156 -16.18 3.21 23.97
N ASP A 157 -16.74 2.74 25.07
CA ASP A 157 -16.04 2.53 26.34
C ASP A 157 -15.02 1.40 26.31
N GLU A 158 -15.23 0.39 25.45
CA GLU A 158 -14.32 -0.74 25.27
C GLU A 158 -13.34 -0.55 24.11
N ALA A 159 -13.72 0.20 23.08
CA ALA A 159 -13.00 0.35 21.83
C ALA A 159 -11.54 0.79 22.06
N GLU A 160 -11.30 1.71 22.99
CA GLU A 160 -9.97 2.24 23.26
C GLU A 160 -9.01 1.17 23.77
N ARG A 161 -9.46 0.28 24.64
CA ARG A 161 -8.66 -0.85 25.14
C ARG A 161 -8.16 -1.73 23.97
N HIS A 162 -9.03 -1.98 23.03
CA HIS A 162 -8.69 -2.77 21.85
C HIS A 162 -7.73 -2.04 20.91
N TYR A 163 -7.88 -0.73 20.69
CA TYR A 163 -6.90 0.06 19.92
C TYR A 163 -5.51 0.05 20.55
N ARG A 164 -5.42 0.27 21.85
CA ARG A 164 -4.13 0.22 22.58
C ARG A 164 -3.48 -1.16 22.48
N ARG A 165 -4.27 -2.24 22.64
CA ARG A 165 -3.80 -3.61 22.45
C ARG A 165 -3.28 -3.84 21.03
N ALA A 166 -4.01 -3.38 20.00
CA ALA A 166 -3.57 -3.50 18.62
C ALA A 166 -2.23 -2.81 18.37
N LEU A 167 -2.04 -1.59 18.89
CA LEU A 167 -0.79 -0.86 18.75
C LEU A 167 0.37 -1.53 19.48
N ALA A 168 0.18 -2.05 20.69
CA ALA A 168 1.20 -2.80 21.42
C ALA A 168 1.63 -4.08 20.67
N LEU A 169 0.71 -4.77 20.03
CA LEU A 169 1.01 -5.94 19.20
C LEU A 169 1.78 -5.55 17.92
N HIS A 170 1.46 -4.39 17.31
CA HIS A 170 2.20 -3.87 16.16
C HIS A 170 3.65 -3.48 16.49
N GLU A 171 4.01 -3.25 17.74
CA GLU A 171 5.41 -3.01 18.16
C GLU A 171 6.27 -4.25 18.05
N GLN A 172 5.65 -5.42 18.09
CA GLN A 172 6.31 -6.73 17.94
C GLN A 172 6.43 -7.19 16.49
N ASP A 173 5.96 -6.38 15.52
CA ASP A 173 5.89 -6.73 14.10
C ASP A 173 6.40 -5.58 13.21
N THR A 174 6.89 -5.93 12.04
CA THR A 174 7.48 -5.01 11.05
C THR A 174 6.53 -4.70 9.89
N ARG A 175 5.23 -4.50 10.16
CA ARG A 175 4.21 -4.15 9.15
C ARG A 175 3.74 -2.70 9.31
N PRO A 176 4.55 -1.73 8.88
CA PRO A 176 4.30 -0.31 9.14
C PRO A 176 2.98 0.20 8.53
N PHE A 177 2.55 -0.37 7.41
CA PHE A 177 1.28 -0.01 6.77
C PHE A 177 0.07 -0.40 7.63
N ASP A 178 0.07 -1.62 8.17
CA ASP A 178 -1.03 -2.10 9.02
C ASP A 178 -1.09 -1.32 10.34
N ARG A 179 0.08 -1.00 10.93
CA ARG A 179 0.18 -0.14 12.11
C ARG A 179 -0.35 1.26 11.83
N ALA A 180 0.04 1.87 10.71
CA ALA A 180 -0.43 3.20 10.31
C ALA A 180 -1.96 3.22 10.09
N ARG A 181 -2.54 2.17 9.50
CA ARG A 181 -4.00 2.05 9.39
C ARG A 181 -4.67 1.95 10.76
N THR A 182 -4.09 1.22 11.71
CA THR A 182 -4.61 1.15 13.08
C THR A 182 -4.56 2.52 13.75
N GLN A 183 -3.45 3.26 13.61
CA GLN A 183 -3.31 4.62 14.13
C GLN A 183 -4.32 5.59 13.49
N LEU A 184 -4.57 5.46 12.19
CA LEU A 184 -5.56 6.27 11.47
C LEU A 184 -6.96 6.08 12.05
N VAL A 185 -7.46 4.83 12.12
CA VAL A 185 -8.82 4.57 12.61
C VAL A 185 -8.96 4.85 14.11
N TYR A 186 -7.90 4.69 14.90
CA TYR A 186 -7.87 5.11 16.30
C TYR A 186 -7.92 6.64 16.44
N GLY A 187 -7.18 7.36 15.60
CA GLY A 187 -7.25 8.82 15.56
C GLY A 187 -8.64 9.33 15.17
N GLU A 188 -9.29 8.69 14.21
CA GLU A 188 -10.69 8.98 13.83
C GLU A 188 -11.68 8.74 14.99
N PHE A 189 -11.48 7.64 15.73
CA PHE A 189 -12.26 7.34 16.94
C PHE A 189 -12.08 8.45 17.99
N LEU A 190 -10.86 8.81 18.34
CA LEU A 190 -10.55 9.86 19.32
C LEU A 190 -11.10 11.23 18.90
N ARG A 191 -11.04 11.56 17.60
CA ARG A 191 -11.64 12.80 17.08
C ARG A 191 -13.16 12.82 17.28
N ARG A 192 -13.86 11.73 16.96
CA ARG A 192 -15.30 11.60 17.21
C ARG A 192 -15.65 11.73 18.70
N ALA A 193 -14.79 11.18 19.56
CA ALA A 193 -14.87 11.35 21.02
C ALA A 193 -14.46 12.76 21.52
N LYS A 194 -14.22 13.72 20.63
CA LYS A 194 -13.79 15.11 20.92
C LYS A 194 -12.43 15.23 21.62
N ARG A 195 -11.62 14.15 21.68
CA ARG A 195 -10.27 14.09 22.28
C ARG A 195 -9.23 14.54 21.23
N LYS A 196 -9.33 15.78 20.79
CA LYS A 196 -8.57 16.31 19.64
C LYS A 196 -7.05 16.21 19.81
N ARG A 197 -6.51 16.43 21.02
CA ARG A 197 -5.06 16.36 21.29
C ARG A 197 -4.53 14.96 21.04
N GLU A 198 -5.20 13.96 21.56
CA GLU A 198 -4.80 12.55 21.44
C GLU A 198 -5.03 12.05 20.01
N ALA A 199 -6.13 12.47 19.37
CA ALA A 199 -6.37 12.18 17.95
C ALA A 199 -5.20 12.65 17.08
N ARG A 200 -4.70 13.89 17.29
CA ARG A 200 -3.56 14.43 16.54
C ARG A 200 -2.29 13.59 16.67
N ILE A 201 -2.02 13.04 17.85
CA ILE A 201 -0.84 12.16 18.07
C ILE A 201 -0.92 10.95 17.13
N GLN A 202 -2.07 10.26 17.11
CA GLN A 202 -2.24 9.07 16.29
C GLN A 202 -2.26 9.41 14.80
N LEU A 203 -2.97 10.45 14.41
CA LEU A 203 -3.09 10.87 13.01
C LEU A 203 -1.76 11.36 12.42
N HIS A 204 -0.92 12.08 13.19
CA HIS A 204 0.42 12.45 12.75
C HIS A 204 1.33 11.24 12.58
N ALA A 205 1.26 10.27 13.50
CA ALA A 205 2.03 9.04 13.37
C ALA A 205 1.62 8.25 12.11
N ALA A 206 0.30 8.12 11.86
CA ALA A 206 -0.23 7.50 10.65
C ALA A 206 0.22 8.23 9.38
N LEU A 207 0.10 9.56 9.35
CA LEU A 207 0.48 10.38 8.19
C LEU A 207 1.95 10.18 7.83
N ARG A 208 2.87 10.33 8.81
CA ARG A 208 4.31 10.12 8.57
C ARG A 208 4.61 8.72 8.02
N ALA A 209 3.98 7.69 8.58
CA ALA A 209 4.18 6.33 8.11
C ALA A 209 3.66 6.14 6.66
N PHE A 210 2.48 6.66 6.34
CA PHE A 210 1.94 6.58 4.98
C PHE A 210 2.80 7.36 3.97
N GLU A 211 3.30 8.54 4.33
CA GLU A 211 4.21 9.32 3.48
C GLU A 211 5.51 8.57 3.23
N SER A 212 6.13 8.00 4.25
CA SER A 212 7.37 7.21 4.10
C SER A 212 7.18 5.95 3.25
N LEU A 213 5.97 5.40 3.22
CA LEU A 213 5.62 4.22 2.42
C LEU A 213 5.13 4.57 1.00
N GLY A 214 4.97 5.86 0.68
CA GLY A 214 4.35 6.30 -0.57
C GLY A 214 2.87 5.97 -0.69
N ALA A 215 2.17 5.70 0.42
CA ALA A 215 0.75 5.34 0.47
C ALA A 215 -0.15 6.60 0.37
N ARG A 216 -0.14 7.24 -0.80
CA ARG A 216 -0.74 8.56 -1.05
C ARG A 216 -2.22 8.68 -0.65
N PRO A 217 -3.13 7.74 -1.00
CA PRO A 217 -4.54 7.86 -0.63
C PRO A 217 -4.75 7.85 0.89
N TRP A 218 -4.00 7.01 1.59
CA TRP A 218 -4.06 6.88 3.04
C TRP A 218 -3.46 8.08 3.76
N ALA A 219 -2.37 8.64 3.21
CA ALA A 219 -1.81 9.91 3.68
C ALA A 219 -2.80 11.07 3.50
N ALA A 220 -3.51 11.12 2.37
CA ALA A 220 -4.55 12.13 2.12
C ALA A 220 -5.70 12.01 3.16
N ARG A 221 -6.18 10.79 3.46
CA ARG A 221 -7.19 10.55 4.49
C ARG A 221 -6.70 10.98 5.88
N ALA A 222 -5.48 10.61 6.27
CA ALA A 222 -4.90 11.02 7.56
C ALA A 222 -4.77 12.55 7.67
N ARG A 223 -4.43 13.21 6.58
CA ARG A 223 -4.32 14.68 6.50
C ARG A 223 -5.68 15.34 6.63
N ALA A 224 -6.70 14.83 5.97
CA ALA A 224 -8.07 15.32 6.08
C ALA A 224 -8.59 15.21 7.54
N GLU A 225 -8.33 14.09 8.20
CA GLU A 225 -8.70 13.87 9.60
C GLU A 225 -7.95 14.82 10.55
N LEU A 226 -6.66 15.09 10.32
CA LEU A 226 -5.90 16.07 11.07
C LEU A 226 -6.49 17.49 10.91
N THR A 227 -6.81 17.88 9.70
CA THR A 227 -7.47 19.16 9.41
C THR A 227 -8.79 19.27 10.15
N ALA A 228 -9.59 18.19 10.20
CA ALA A 228 -10.85 18.13 10.94
C ALA A 228 -10.67 18.27 12.47
N THR A 229 -9.47 18.05 13.01
CA THR A 229 -9.17 18.37 14.43
C THR A 229 -8.86 19.85 14.65
N GLY A 230 -8.78 20.67 13.59
CA GLY A 230 -8.31 22.06 13.65
C GLY A 230 -6.78 22.19 13.71
N ALA A 231 -6.03 21.14 13.34
CA ALA A 231 -4.58 21.23 13.19
C ALA A 231 -4.21 21.90 11.87
N ALA A 232 -3.22 22.81 11.89
CA ALA A 232 -2.56 23.23 10.68
C ALA A 232 -1.70 22.08 10.16
N VAL A 233 -2.05 21.53 9.02
CA VAL A 233 -1.29 20.44 8.40
C VAL A 233 -0.56 21.00 7.19
N PRO A 234 0.76 20.86 7.09
CA PRO A 234 1.49 21.26 5.89
C PRO A 234 0.88 20.57 4.66
N ARG A 235 0.75 21.33 3.58
CA ARG A 235 0.33 20.75 2.29
C ARG A 235 1.26 19.59 1.96
N ALA A 236 0.73 18.52 1.37
CA ALA A 236 1.57 17.41 0.91
C ALA A 236 2.77 17.98 0.15
N ALA A 237 3.98 17.58 0.51
CA ALA A 237 5.12 17.83 -0.35
C ALA A 237 4.75 17.33 -1.75
N ALA A 238 5.13 18.10 -2.79
CA ALA A 238 4.97 17.64 -4.16
C ALA A 238 5.49 16.19 -4.25
N PRO A 239 4.86 15.33 -5.06
CA PRO A 239 5.33 13.96 -5.20
C PRO A 239 6.84 13.97 -5.40
N ASP A 240 7.56 13.15 -4.64
CA ASP A 240 9.00 12.99 -4.89
C ASP A 240 9.14 12.38 -6.29
N ILE A 241 9.28 13.25 -7.28
CA ILE A 241 9.43 12.86 -8.69
C ILE A 241 10.63 11.93 -8.88
N LEU A 242 11.59 11.95 -7.96
CA LEU A 242 12.74 11.06 -7.95
C LEU A 242 12.36 9.63 -7.52
N ALA A 243 11.29 9.47 -6.75
CA ALA A 243 10.78 8.16 -6.36
C ALA A 243 10.22 7.36 -7.55
N ALA A 244 9.90 8.02 -8.68
CA ALA A 244 9.47 7.36 -9.91
C ALA A 244 10.63 6.72 -10.71
N LEU A 245 11.88 7.04 -10.35
CA LEU A 245 13.07 6.51 -11.01
C LEU A 245 13.49 5.17 -10.42
N THR A 246 13.94 4.25 -11.29
CA THR A 246 14.68 3.06 -10.83
C THR A 246 16.00 3.48 -10.19
N PRO A 247 16.64 2.62 -9.35
CA PRO A 247 17.95 2.92 -8.76
C PRO A 247 18.98 3.34 -9.79
N GLN A 248 19.03 2.65 -10.93
CA GLN A 248 19.97 2.92 -12.01
C GLN A 248 19.65 4.22 -12.75
N GLU A 249 18.36 4.49 -13.04
CA GLU A 249 17.91 5.77 -13.59
C GLU A 249 18.26 6.93 -12.64
N LEU A 250 18.03 6.77 -11.33
CA LEU A 250 18.34 7.80 -10.33
C LEU A 250 19.84 8.08 -10.26
N GLN A 251 20.67 7.02 -10.26
CA GLN A 251 22.13 7.16 -10.23
C GLN A 251 22.65 7.88 -11.46
N ILE A 252 22.21 7.45 -12.66
CA ILE A 252 22.59 8.07 -13.93
C ILE A 252 22.11 9.53 -13.98
N THR A 253 20.89 9.79 -13.55
CA THR A 253 20.29 11.13 -13.55
C THR A 253 21.03 12.08 -12.61
N ARG A 254 21.45 11.60 -11.41
CA ARG A 254 22.29 12.40 -10.49
C ARG A 254 23.63 12.76 -11.09
N LEU A 255 24.30 11.84 -11.74
CA LEU A 255 25.58 12.09 -12.40
C LEU A 255 25.42 13.07 -13.58
N ALA A 256 24.33 12.91 -14.33
CA ALA A 256 23.98 13.82 -15.42
C ALA A 256 23.64 15.23 -14.95
N ALA A 257 22.95 15.38 -13.80
CA ALA A 257 22.66 16.65 -13.16
C ALA A 257 23.92 17.42 -12.72
N ARG A 258 25.00 16.67 -12.35
CA ARG A 258 26.34 17.21 -12.05
C ARG A 258 27.14 17.60 -13.29
N GLY A 259 26.56 17.53 -14.49
CA GLY A 259 27.20 17.92 -15.73
C GLY A 259 28.05 16.83 -16.41
N MET A 260 28.16 15.63 -15.85
CA MET A 260 28.95 14.55 -16.46
C MET A 260 28.39 14.12 -17.83
N GLN A 261 29.24 13.95 -18.82
CA GLN A 261 28.82 13.48 -20.13
C GLN A 261 28.46 11.99 -20.13
N ASN A 262 27.63 11.53 -21.09
CA ASN A 262 27.21 10.13 -21.14
C ASN A 262 28.39 9.15 -21.20
N ARG A 263 29.50 9.55 -21.83
CA ARG A 263 30.73 8.74 -21.91
C ARG A 263 31.36 8.58 -20.53
N ASP A 264 31.40 9.63 -19.73
CA ASP A 264 32.02 9.61 -18.40
C ASP A 264 31.15 8.85 -17.40
N ILE A 265 29.82 9.02 -17.48
CA ILE A 265 28.84 8.24 -16.70
C ILE A 265 28.96 6.76 -17.05
N ALA A 266 29.09 6.42 -18.33
CA ALA A 266 29.26 5.06 -18.81
C ALA A 266 30.52 4.42 -18.24
N ALA A 267 31.64 5.12 -18.28
CA ALA A 267 32.90 4.68 -17.71
C ALA A 267 32.77 4.48 -16.17
N HIS A 268 32.11 5.41 -15.48
CA HIS A 268 31.93 5.37 -14.03
C HIS A 268 31.04 4.20 -13.57
N LEU A 269 30.04 3.82 -14.37
CA LEU A 269 29.06 2.79 -14.02
C LEU A 269 29.27 1.45 -14.75
N PHE A 270 30.35 1.31 -15.49
CA PHE A 270 30.64 0.13 -16.34
C PHE A 270 29.54 -0.19 -17.33
N LEU A 271 28.97 0.85 -17.97
CA LEU A 271 27.90 0.76 -18.96
C LEU A 271 28.39 1.23 -20.34
N SER A 272 27.55 1.04 -21.37
CA SER A 272 27.79 1.71 -22.65
C SER A 272 27.20 3.13 -22.63
N PRO A 273 27.76 4.11 -23.38
CA PRO A 273 27.16 5.43 -23.53
C PRO A 273 25.73 5.39 -24.09
N ARG A 274 25.42 4.39 -24.91
CA ARG A 274 24.08 4.14 -25.44
C ARG A 274 23.11 3.69 -24.33
N THR A 275 23.55 2.86 -23.42
CA THR A 275 22.78 2.42 -22.25
C THR A 275 22.48 3.61 -21.33
N VAL A 276 23.44 4.48 -21.09
CA VAL A 276 23.22 5.72 -20.32
C VAL A 276 22.20 6.62 -20.99
N ALA A 277 22.31 6.83 -22.30
CA ALA A 277 21.35 7.62 -23.09
C ALA A 277 19.93 7.03 -22.99
N TYR A 278 19.80 5.70 -23.06
CA TYR A 278 18.52 5.00 -22.91
C TYR A 278 17.89 5.21 -21.54
N HIS A 279 18.66 5.10 -20.45
CA HIS A 279 18.16 5.35 -19.10
C HIS A 279 17.74 6.82 -18.90
N LEU A 280 18.49 7.79 -19.43
CA LEU A 280 18.09 9.19 -19.37
C LEU A 280 16.79 9.45 -20.15
N TYR A 281 16.67 8.86 -21.35
CA TYR A 281 15.44 8.96 -22.14
C TYR A 281 14.22 8.41 -21.39
N LYS A 282 14.37 7.30 -20.64
CA LYS A 282 13.31 6.74 -19.80
C LYS A 282 13.04 7.56 -18.53
N ALA A 283 14.05 8.24 -18.00
CA ALA A 283 13.93 9.06 -16.79
C ALA A 283 13.22 10.40 -17.03
N TYR A 284 13.44 11.05 -18.18
CA TYR A 284 12.90 12.38 -18.45
C TYR A 284 11.37 12.46 -18.34
N PRO A 285 10.57 11.59 -18.98
CA PRO A 285 9.12 11.60 -18.80
C PRO A 285 8.67 11.38 -17.35
N LYS A 286 9.40 10.55 -16.61
CA LYS A 286 9.10 10.28 -15.18
C LYS A 286 9.38 11.50 -14.29
N LEU A 287 10.32 12.35 -14.71
CA LEU A 287 10.69 13.58 -14.03
C LEU A 287 9.87 14.80 -14.52
N GLY A 288 9.04 14.62 -15.56
CA GLY A 288 8.27 15.70 -16.18
C GLY A 288 9.14 16.74 -16.90
N ILE A 289 10.33 16.32 -17.39
CA ILE A 289 11.25 17.19 -18.15
C ILE A 289 11.42 16.69 -19.58
N SER A 290 11.86 17.58 -20.46
CA SER A 290 12.10 17.28 -21.87
C SER A 290 13.57 17.25 -22.25
N SER A 291 14.43 17.78 -21.40
CA SER A 291 15.85 17.94 -21.73
C SER A 291 16.77 17.75 -20.51
N ARG A 292 18.03 17.44 -20.81
CA ARG A 292 19.10 17.31 -19.82
C ARG A 292 19.35 18.60 -19.04
N ALA A 293 19.16 19.75 -19.69
CA ALA A 293 19.44 21.07 -19.10
C ALA A 293 18.55 21.38 -17.88
N GLU A 294 17.42 20.69 -17.76
CA GLU A 294 16.47 20.84 -16.65
C GLU A 294 16.84 20.02 -15.39
N LEU A 295 17.75 19.05 -15.53
CA LEU A 295 18.16 18.17 -14.43
C LEU A 295 18.77 18.90 -13.22
N PRO A 296 19.65 19.91 -13.37
CA PRO A 296 20.24 20.59 -12.21
C PRO A 296 19.21 21.35 -11.36
N ALA A 297 18.10 21.80 -11.95
CA ALA A 297 17.02 22.45 -11.22
C ALA A 297 16.22 21.48 -10.33
N LEU A 298 16.14 20.19 -10.70
CA LEU A 298 15.44 19.15 -9.97
C LEU A 298 16.32 18.41 -8.96
N LEU A 299 17.62 18.38 -9.19
CA LEU A 299 18.61 17.65 -8.41
C LEU A 299 19.77 18.60 -8.08
N PRO A 300 19.59 19.53 -7.16
CA PRO A 300 20.70 20.37 -6.70
C PRO A 300 21.81 19.47 -6.14
N ALA A 301 23.07 19.87 -6.40
CA ALA A 301 24.29 19.09 -6.13
C ALA A 301 24.47 18.71 -4.67
#